data_0c8ee4b5d0de5960f63bf4bb49262a25
#
_entry.id   0c8ee4b5d0de5960f63bf4bb49262a25
#
_cell.length_a   1.000
_cell.length_b   1.000
_cell.length_c   1.000
_cell.angle_alpha   90.00
_cell.angle_beta   90.00
_cell.angle_gamma   90.00
#
_symmetry.space_group_name_H-M   'P 1'
#
loop_
_entity.id
_entity.type
_entity.pdbx_description
1 polymer ?
#
loop_
_entity_poly.entity_id
_entity_poly.type
_entity_poly.pdbx_seq_one_letter_code
_entity_poly.pdbx_strand_id
1 'polypeptide(L)'
;DIGYGGLDHVLASGENVNVLVLDTEVYSNTGGQSSKSTPAGAVAKFATSGKRVRKKDLGMMAMSYGYVYVAQVAMGASHNQLFNVLKEAEAYDGPSLIIAYSPCINHGLKYGMGASQKEEKVAVECGYWHLYRFNPALEAEGKNPFTLDSKEPDWTKFQEFLKGEVRYSSLAKTF
;
A
#
# COMPACT_ATOMS: atom_id res chain seq x y z
N ASP A 1 7.40 3.45 9.47
CA ASP A 1 8.07 4.56 8.79
C ASP A 1 9.26 5.10 9.59
N ILE A 2 9.07 5.52 10.83
CA ILE A 2 10.19 5.90 11.73
C ILE A 2 11.07 4.69 12.05
N GLY A 3 10.48 3.51 12.23
CA GLY A 3 11.18 2.26 12.49
C GLY A 3 11.76 1.56 11.26
N TYR A 4 11.86 2.23 10.11
CA TYR A 4 12.32 1.60 8.87
C TYR A 4 13.69 0.93 9.01
N GLY A 5 14.63 1.51 9.76
CA GLY A 5 15.94 0.90 9.98
C GLY A 5 15.88 -0.48 10.63
N GLY A 6 14.91 -0.69 11.54
CA GLY A 6 14.65 -2.03 12.11
C GLY A 6 14.04 -2.99 11.09
N LEU A 7 13.08 -2.53 10.29
CA LEU A 7 12.50 -3.34 9.23
C LEU A 7 13.54 -3.71 8.17
N ASP A 8 14.34 -2.75 7.74
CA ASP A 8 15.44 -2.96 6.79
C ASP A 8 16.40 -4.05 7.29
N HIS A 9 16.78 -4.00 8.57
CA HIS A 9 17.64 -5.02 9.21
C HIS A 9 16.97 -6.41 9.21
N VAL A 10 15.67 -6.50 9.51
CA VAL A 10 14.93 -7.76 9.48
C VAL A 10 14.89 -8.34 8.06
N LEU A 11 14.60 -7.53 7.05
CA LEU A 11 14.60 -7.99 5.66
C LEU A 11 16.01 -8.42 5.20
N ALA A 12 17.05 -7.69 5.62
CA ALA A 12 18.43 -8.00 5.30
C ALA A 12 18.94 -9.28 5.97
N SER A 13 18.32 -9.74 7.06
CA SER A 13 18.75 -10.93 7.79
C SER A 13 18.60 -12.23 7.01
N GLY A 14 17.67 -12.27 6.03
CA GLY A 14 17.34 -13.50 5.31
C GLY A 14 16.53 -14.52 6.12
N GLU A 15 16.16 -14.19 7.36
CA GLU A 15 15.40 -15.07 8.23
C GLU A 15 13.97 -15.30 7.71
N ASN A 16 13.44 -16.49 7.95
CA ASN A 16 12.06 -16.83 7.59
C ASN A 16 11.08 -16.13 8.53
N VAL A 17 10.63 -14.94 8.12
CA VAL A 17 9.71 -14.09 8.87
C VAL A 17 8.71 -13.40 7.96
N ASN A 18 7.45 -13.39 8.35
CA ASN A 18 6.38 -12.70 7.64
C ASN A 18 6.10 -11.34 8.30
N VAL A 19 6.23 -10.26 7.54
CA VAL A 19 5.93 -8.89 7.97
C VAL A 19 4.68 -8.38 7.25
N LEU A 20 3.63 -8.09 8.01
CA LEU A 20 2.42 -7.43 7.49
C LEU A 20 2.46 -5.95 7.83
N VAL A 21 2.48 -5.10 6.82
CA VAL A 21 2.38 -3.64 6.94
C VAL A 21 0.96 -3.19 6.64
N LEU A 22 0.30 -2.59 7.62
CA LEU A 22 -0.97 -1.89 7.41
C LEU A 22 -0.66 -0.45 7.00
N ASP A 23 -0.72 -0.18 5.70
CA ASP A 23 -0.38 1.13 5.16
C ASP A 23 -1.58 2.09 5.25
N THR A 24 -1.62 2.85 6.31
CA THR A 24 -2.61 3.90 6.56
C THR A 24 -2.25 5.24 5.90
N GLU A 25 -1.09 5.33 5.23
CA GLU A 25 -0.61 6.50 4.50
C GLU A 25 -0.46 7.79 5.33
N VAL A 26 -0.55 7.67 6.64
CA VAL A 26 -0.32 8.72 7.64
C VAL A 26 0.19 8.12 8.93
N TYR A 27 0.70 8.94 9.87
CA TYR A 27 0.85 8.54 11.26
C TYR A 27 -0.53 8.56 11.93
N SER A 28 -1.25 7.44 11.79
CA SER A 28 -2.66 7.32 12.16
C SER A 28 -2.87 7.48 13.66
N ASN A 29 -2.16 6.69 14.45
CA ASN A 29 -2.35 6.60 15.91
C ASN A 29 -2.03 7.90 16.65
N THR A 30 -1.07 8.66 16.18
CA THR A 30 -0.66 9.95 16.79
C THR A 30 -1.50 11.14 16.31
N GLY A 31 -2.44 10.93 15.39
CA GLY A 31 -3.43 11.91 15.00
C GLY A 31 -3.29 12.49 13.59
N GLY A 32 -2.73 11.75 12.65
CA GLY A 32 -2.80 12.08 11.22
C GLY A 32 -1.69 12.98 10.71
N GLN A 33 -0.48 12.88 11.25
CA GLN A 33 0.68 13.59 10.72
C GLN A 33 1.12 12.99 9.38
N SER A 34 1.64 13.85 8.52
CA SER A 34 2.25 13.42 7.25
C SER A 34 3.45 12.49 7.50
N SER A 35 3.46 11.36 6.84
CA SER A 35 4.54 10.38 6.85
C SER A 35 5.24 10.28 5.49
N LYS A 36 6.26 9.45 5.37
CA LYS A 36 6.87 9.13 4.07
C LYS A 36 5.91 8.33 3.17
N SER A 37 4.94 7.62 3.77
CA SER A 37 3.89 6.88 3.06
C SER A 37 2.72 7.76 2.60
N THR A 38 2.61 9.00 3.07
CA THR A 38 1.56 9.91 2.63
C THR A 38 1.75 10.28 1.15
N PRO A 39 0.72 10.10 0.30
CA PRO A 39 0.81 10.43 -1.12
C PRO A 39 0.98 11.92 -1.40
N ALA A 40 1.55 12.26 -2.54
CA ALA A 40 1.59 13.64 -3.00
C ALA A 40 0.18 14.21 -3.15
N GLY A 41 -0.01 15.45 -2.74
CA GLY A 41 -1.31 16.12 -2.76
C GLY A 41 -2.23 15.80 -1.58
N ALA A 42 -1.96 14.77 -0.78
CA ALA A 42 -2.77 14.49 0.39
C ALA A 42 -2.52 15.51 1.51
N VAL A 43 -3.60 16.06 2.05
CA VAL A 43 -3.56 16.94 3.23
C VAL A 43 -3.41 16.09 4.49
N ALA A 44 -2.50 16.48 5.35
CA ALA A 44 -2.26 15.88 6.65
C ALA A 44 -1.71 16.92 7.62
N LYS A 45 -1.63 16.63 8.92
CA LYS A 45 -0.88 17.49 9.84
C LYS A 45 0.57 17.62 9.36
N PHE A 46 1.12 18.82 9.42
CA PHE A 46 2.42 19.22 8.84
C PHE A 46 2.49 19.21 7.30
N ALA A 47 1.36 18.98 6.62
CA ALA A 47 1.22 19.09 5.17
C ALA A 47 -0.17 19.68 4.83
N THR A 48 -0.49 20.85 5.37
CA THR A 48 -1.82 21.48 5.25
C THR A 48 -2.18 21.96 3.85
N SER A 49 -1.15 22.21 3.00
CA SER A 49 -1.31 22.55 1.58
C SER A 49 -1.11 21.33 0.67
N GLY A 50 -1.25 20.12 1.21
CA GLY A 50 -0.94 18.88 0.52
C GLY A 50 0.55 18.53 0.56
N LYS A 51 0.85 17.24 0.67
CA LYS A 51 2.25 16.78 0.65
C LYS A 51 2.89 17.04 -0.73
N ARG A 52 4.08 17.63 -0.74
CA ARG A 52 4.77 18.04 -1.97
C ARG A 52 5.54 16.92 -2.68
N VAL A 53 6.02 15.92 -1.92
CA VAL A 53 6.85 14.84 -2.44
C VAL A 53 6.07 13.53 -2.54
N ARG A 54 6.52 12.67 -3.45
CA ARG A 54 5.89 11.35 -3.68
C ARG A 54 5.92 10.48 -2.42
N LYS A 55 4.97 9.56 -2.36
CA LYS A 55 4.95 8.45 -1.42
C LYS A 55 6.21 7.60 -1.58
N LYS A 56 6.79 7.17 -0.45
CA LYS A 56 7.85 6.17 -0.40
C LYS A 56 7.30 4.84 -0.93
N ASP A 57 7.98 4.24 -1.87
CA ASP A 57 7.65 2.91 -2.37
C ASP A 57 8.41 1.85 -1.54
N LEU A 58 7.74 1.36 -0.50
CA LEU A 58 8.31 0.36 0.39
C LEU A 58 8.48 -1.00 -0.32
N GLY A 59 7.56 -1.34 -1.21
CA GLY A 59 7.62 -2.58 -1.97
C GLY A 59 8.82 -2.62 -2.90
N MET A 60 9.06 -1.55 -3.67
CA MET A 60 10.23 -1.45 -4.55
C MET A 60 11.55 -1.50 -3.76
N MET A 61 11.59 -0.86 -2.59
CA MET A 61 12.78 -0.93 -1.72
C MET A 61 13.05 -2.36 -1.25
N ALA A 62 12.00 -3.09 -0.85
CA ALA A 62 12.14 -4.49 -0.42
C ALA A 62 12.51 -5.42 -1.60
N MET A 63 11.92 -5.22 -2.78
CA MET A 63 12.28 -5.99 -3.98
C MET A 63 13.75 -5.84 -4.37
N SER A 64 14.40 -4.73 -4.02
CA SER A 64 15.82 -4.51 -4.33
C SER A 64 16.78 -5.47 -3.63
N TYR A 65 16.34 -6.16 -2.57
CA TYR A 65 17.11 -7.25 -1.96
C TYR A 65 17.23 -8.50 -2.85
N GLY A 66 16.27 -8.72 -3.78
CA GLY A 66 16.26 -9.86 -4.68
C GLY A 66 15.81 -11.19 -4.07
N TYR A 67 15.82 -11.31 -2.73
CA TYR A 67 15.42 -12.53 -2.00
C TYR A 67 14.28 -12.30 -1.00
N VAL A 68 13.66 -11.14 -0.99
CA VAL A 68 12.48 -10.84 -0.16
C VAL A 68 11.23 -11.08 -0.99
N TYR A 69 10.32 -11.92 -0.50
CA TYR A 69 8.98 -12.01 -1.08
C TYR A 69 8.22 -10.72 -0.78
N VAL A 70 7.64 -10.09 -1.79
CA VAL A 70 6.91 -8.81 -1.62
C VAL A 70 5.54 -8.92 -2.26
N ALA A 71 4.50 -8.49 -1.53
CA ALA A 71 3.18 -8.37 -2.11
C ALA A 71 2.48 -7.10 -1.66
N GLN A 72 1.66 -6.56 -2.54
CA GLN A 72 0.77 -5.45 -2.26
C GLN A 72 -0.68 -5.90 -2.42
N VAL A 73 -1.49 -5.69 -1.38
CA VAL A 73 -2.82 -6.24 -1.27
C VAL A 73 -3.84 -5.19 -0.85
N ALA A 74 -5.12 -5.45 -1.13
CA ALA A 74 -6.27 -4.73 -0.61
C ALA A 74 -7.42 -5.72 -0.42
N MET A 75 -7.78 -5.99 0.82
CA MET A 75 -8.75 -7.03 1.16
C MET A 75 -10.11 -6.79 0.49
N GLY A 76 -10.61 -5.55 0.51
CA GLY A 76 -11.87 -5.18 -0.12
C GLY A 76 -11.88 -5.27 -1.64
N ALA A 77 -10.71 -5.26 -2.28
CA ALA A 77 -10.60 -5.41 -3.73
C ALA A 77 -10.57 -6.87 -4.17
N SER A 78 -9.80 -7.71 -3.47
CA SER A 78 -9.70 -9.15 -3.80
C SER A 78 -9.31 -10.01 -2.60
N HIS A 79 -10.29 -10.68 -2.01
CA HIS A 79 -10.04 -11.69 -0.99
C HIS A 79 -9.19 -12.85 -1.52
N ASN A 80 -9.43 -13.29 -2.76
CA ASN A 80 -8.68 -14.40 -3.36
C ASN A 80 -7.20 -14.07 -3.51
N GLN A 81 -6.86 -12.85 -3.96
CA GLN A 81 -5.48 -12.42 -4.08
C GLN A 81 -4.81 -12.38 -2.69
N LEU A 82 -5.50 -11.82 -1.69
CA LEU A 82 -5.00 -11.79 -0.31
C LEU A 82 -4.72 -13.20 0.23
N PHE A 83 -5.65 -14.15 0.06
CA PHE A 83 -5.44 -15.54 0.48
C PHE A 83 -4.28 -16.21 -0.22
N ASN A 84 -4.11 -15.98 -1.52
CA ASN A 84 -2.98 -16.52 -2.27
C ASN A 84 -1.66 -15.94 -1.76
N VAL A 85 -1.60 -14.63 -1.54
CA VAL A 85 -0.43 -13.95 -0.98
C VAL A 85 -0.05 -14.53 0.39
N LEU A 86 -1.02 -14.71 1.28
CA LEU A 86 -0.75 -15.27 2.61
C LEU A 86 -0.20 -16.71 2.54
N LYS A 87 -0.75 -17.54 1.66
CA LYS A 87 -0.26 -18.91 1.43
C LYS A 87 1.15 -18.92 0.83
N GLU A 88 1.42 -18.04 -0.13
CA GLU A 88 2.74 -17.95 -0.75
C GLU A 88 3.79 -17.45 0.26
N ALA A 89 3.45 -16.41 1.05
CA ALA A 89 4.33 -15.88 2.07
C ALA A 89 4.64 -16.91 3.18
N GLU A 90 3.64 -17.70 3.59
CA GLU A 90 3.81 -18.78 4.58
C GLU A 90 4.69 -19.92 4.06
N ALA A 91 4.61 -20.20 2.75
CA ALA A 91 5.39 -21.25 2.11
C ALA A 91 6.79 -20.78 1.69
N TYR A 92 7.05 -19.48 1.64
CA TYR A 92 8.33 -18.92 1.21
C TYR A 92 9.39 -19.08 2.29
N ASP A 93 10.52 -19.69 1.95
CA ASP A 93 11.64 -19.87 2.87
C ASP A 93 12.56 -18.64 2.83
N GLY A 94 12.18 -17.61 3.57
CA GLY A 94 12.87 -16.33 3.64
C GLY A 94 11.96 -15.21 4.13
N PRO A 95 12.46 -13.97 4.18
CA PRO A 95 11.65 -12.85 4.65
C PRO A 95 10.56 -12.49 3.63
N SER A 96 9.36 -12.26 4.13
CA SER A 96 8.20 -11.83 3.35
C SER A 96 7.67 -10.49 3.85
N LEU A 97 7.34 -9.59 2.93
CA LEU A 97 6.74 -8.28 3.21
C LEU A 97 5.41 -8.16 2.46
N ILE A 98 4.32 -8.07 3.21
CA ILE A 98 2.97 -7.87 2.67
C ILE A 98 2.52 -6.46 3.04
N ILE A 99 2.20 -5.65 2.03
CA ILE A 99 1.76 -4.26 2.19
C ILE A 99 0.26 -4.20 1.91
N ALA A 100 -0.54 -3.99 2.95
CA ALA A 100 -1.99 -3.93 2.87
C ALA A 100 -2.47 -2.49 2.91
N TYR A 101 -3.24 -2.05 1.91
CA TYR A 101 -3.93 -0.76 1.97
C TYR A 101 -4.92 -0.76 3.13
N SER A 102 -4.81 0.24 3.99
CA SER A 102 -5.64 0.36 5.19
C SER A 102 -6.24 1.76 5.27
N PRO A 103 -7.49 1.96 4.78
CA PRO A 103 -8.18 3.23 4.96
C PRO A 103 -8.20 3.66 6.42
N CYS A 104 -7.95 4.95 6.65
CA CYS A 104 -7.82 5.54 7.98
C CYS A 104 -8.88 6.62 8.20
N ILE A 105 -9.31 6.81 9.46
CA ILE A 105 -10.22 7.91 9.82
C ILE A 105 -9.69 9.28 9.39
N ASN A 106 -8.36 9.44 9.36
CA ASN A 106 -7.71 10.70 8.92
C ASN A 106 -7.80 10.93 7.40
N HIS A 107 -8.20 9.93 6.60
CA HIS A 107 -8.48 10.13 5.17
C HIS A 107 -9.75 10.95 4.95
N GLY A 108 -10.71 10.87 5.88
CA GLY A 108 -12.00 11.54 5.78
C GLY A 108 -12.86 10.94 4.68
N LEU A 109 -13.14 9.63 4.77
CA LEU A 109 -13.98 8.93 3.80
C LEU A 109 -15.40 9.51 3.80
N LYS A 110 -15.90 9.91 2.64
CA LYS A 110 -17.23 10.49 2.45
C LYS A 110 -18.35 9.62 3.02
N TYR A 111 -18.21 8.31 2.93
CA TYR A 111 -19.20 7.34 3.39
C TYR A 111 -18.87 6.72 4.76
N GLY A 112 -17.87 7.29 5.46
CA GLY A 112 -17.42 6.82 6.78
C GLY A 112 -16.61 5.52 6.72
N MET A 113 -16.08 5.13 7.89
CA MET A 113 -15.16 3.97 8.00
C MET A 113 -15.84 2.63 7.73
N GLY A 114 -17.15 2.51 7.86
CA GLY A 114 -17.90 1.31 7.47
C GLY A 114 -17.80 0.97 5.98
N ALA A 115 -17.39 1.93 5.14
CA ALA A 115 -17.18 1.74 3.71
C ALA A 115 -15.72 1.41 3.35
N SER A 116 -14.82 1.15 4.31
CA SER A 116 -13.38 0.96 4.07
C SER A 116 -13.07 -0.08 3.00
N GLN A 117 -13.71 -1.25 3.04
CA GLN A 117 -13.47 -2.28 2.01
C GLN A 117 -13.97 -1.87 0.62
N LYS A 118 -15.07 -1.11 0.56
CA LYS A 118 -15.53 -0.54 -0.71
C LYS A 118 -14.54 0.48 -1.24
N GLU A 119 -13.97 1.30 -0.35
CA GLU A 119 -12.94 2.28 -0.70
C GLU A 119 -11.68 1.60 -1.23
N GLU A 120 -11.21 0.51 -0.59
CA GLU A 120 -10.10 -0.30 -1.09
C GLU A 120 -10.36 -0.84 -2.50
N LYS A 121 -11.59 -1.33 -2.75
CA LYS A 121 -11.99 -1.81 -4.07
C LYS A 121 -11.93 -0.70 -5.13
N VAL A 122 -12.50 0.46 -4.83
CA VAL A 122 -12.50 1.61 -5.76
C VAL A 122 -11.07 2.11 -5.99
N ALA A 123 -10.22 2.14 -4.95
CA ALA A 123 -8.81 2.51 -5.07
C ALA A 123 -8.06 1.62 -6.07
N VAL A 124 -8.33 0.31 -6.06
CA VAL A 124 -7.73 -0.62 -7.03
C VAL A 124 -8.33 -0.44 -8.43
N GLU A 125 -9.66 -0.34 -8.53
CA GLU A 125 -10.36 -0.19 -9.81
C GLU A 125 -9.95 1.09 -10.56
N CYS A 126 -9.65 2.17 -9.85
CA CYS A 126 -9.26 3.46 -10.46
C CYS A 126 -7.75 3.65 -10.63
N GLY A 127 -6.93 2.67 -10.26
CA GLY A 127 -5.47 2.74 -10.39
C GLY A 127 -4.76 3.53 -9.29
N TYR A 128 -5.45 3.88 -8.21
CA TYR A 128 -4.80 4.51 -7.05
C TYR A 128 -3.93 3.52 -6.28
N TRP A 129 -4.36 2.27 -6.18
CA TRP A 129 -3.64 1.18 -5.52
C TRP A 129 -3.52 -0.01 -6.47
N HIS A 130 -2.35 -0.64 -6.53
CA HIS A 130 -2.11 -1.81 -7.38
C HIS A 130 -1.94 -3.07 -6.54
N LEU A 131 -2.48 -4.18 -7.01
CA LEU A 131 -2.25 -5.50 -6.44
C LEU A 131 -1.14 -6.18 -7.21
N TYR A 132 -0.10 -6.63 -6.52
CA TYR A 132 1.01 -7.35 -7.16
C TYR A 132 1.68 -8.32 -6.20
N ARG A 133 2.46 -9.23 -6.76
CA ARG A 133 3.36 -10.14 -6.05
C ARG A 133 4.73 -10.12 -6.70
N PHE A 134 5.76 -10.19 -5.90
CA PHE A 134 7.13 -10.44 -6.30
C PHE A 134 7.62 -11.65 -5.52
N ASN A 135 7.79 -12.80 -6.23
CA ASN A 135 8.23 -14.06 -5.64
C ASN A 135 9.60 -14.45 -6.21
N PRO A 136 10.69 -14.22 -5.47
CA PRO A 136 12.03 -14.53 -5.94
C PRO A 136 12.25 -16.02 -6.29
N ALA A 137 11.50 -16.94 -5.66
CA ALA A 137 11.62 -18.37 -5.96
C ALA A 137 11.32 -18.71 -7.42
N LEU A 138 10.53 -17.91 -8.12
CA LEU A 138 10.21 -18.11 -9.54
C LEU A 138 11.42 -17.91 -10.48
N GLU A 139 12.43 -17.15 -10.05
CA GLU A 139 13.65 -16.95 -10.84
C GLU A 139 14.41 -18.27 -11.03
N ALA A 140 14.43 -19.13 -10.01
CA ALA A 140 15.04 -20.45 -10.09
C ALA A 140 14.33 -21.36 -11.12
N GLU A 141 13.06 -21.07 -11.44
CA GLU A 141 12.27 -21.75 -12.44
C GLU A 141 12.36 -21.08 -13.83
N GLY A 142 13.18 -20.04 -13.97
CA GLY A 142 13.28 -19.25 -15.21
C GLY A 142 12.04 -18.39 -15.51
N LYS A 143 11.21 -18.11 -14.51
CA LYS A 143 10.00 -17.31 -14.62
C LYS A 143 10.23 -15.88 -14.11
N ASN A 144 9.38 -14.95 -14.59
CA ASN A 144 9.38 -13.60 -14.06
C ASN A 144 8.92 -13.61 -12.59
N PRO A 145 9.71 -13.10 -11.64
CA PRO A 145 9.30 -13.02 -10.24
C PRO A 145 8.14 -12.06 -9.99
N PHE A 146 7.94 -11.06 -10.86
CA PHE A 146 6.90 -10.05 -10.70
C PHE A 146 5.60 -10.45 -11.42
N THR A 147 4.49 -10.39 -10.69
CA THR A 147 3.13 -10.60 -11.19
C THR A 147 2.25 -9.41 -10.83
N LEU A 148 1.70 -8.73 -11.82
CA LEU A 148 0.66 -7.72 -11.62
C LEU A 148 -0.70 -8.43 -11.53
N ASP A 149 -1.33 -8.39 -10.35
CA ASP A 149 -2.61 -9.07 -10.10
C ASP A 149 -3.82 -8.17 -10.38
N SER A 150 -3.66 -6.85 -10.30
CA SER A 150 -4.73 -5.92 -10.64
C SER A 150 -4.93 -5.83 -12.15
N LYS A 151 -6.19 -5.62 -12.54
CA LYS A 151 -6.58 -5.40 -13.94
C LYS A 151 -6.18 -4.00 -14.39
N GLU A 152 -6.28 -3.74 -15.69
CA GLU A 152 -6.19 -2.38 -16.24
C GLU A 152 -7.17 -1.44 -15.53
N PRO A 153 -6.68 -0.32 -14.97
CA PRO A 153 -7.53 0.60 -14.22
C PRO A 153 -8.54 1.35 -15.10
N ASP A 154 -9.70 1.63 -14.53
CA ASP A 154 -10.65 2.60 -15.07
C ASP A 154 -10.28 4.02 -14.59
N TRP A 155 -9.40 4.67 -15.32
CA TRP A 155 -8.90 6.02 -15.01
C TRP A 155 -10.00 7.08 -14.93
N THR A 156 -11.18 6.85 -15.50
CA THR A 156 -12.30 7.80 -15.43
C THR A 156 -12.82 7.95 -14.01
N LYS A 157 -12.66 6.94 -13.16
CA LYS A 157 -13.06 6.94 -11.76
C LYS A 157 -12.05 7.60 -10.81
N PHE A 158 -10.82 7.89 -11.26
CA PHE A 158 -9.74 8.36 -10.40
C PHE A 158 -10.09 9.69 -9.71
N GLN A 159 -10.63 10.64 -10.45
CA GLN A 159 -11.03 11.93 -9.89
C GLN A 159 -12.20 11.82 -8.90
N GLU A 160 -13.12 10.89 -9.13
CA GLU A 160 -14.23 10.63 -8.21
C GLU A 160 -13.72 10.02 -6.90
N PHE A 161 -12.78 9.07 -6.98
CA PHE A 161 -12.10 8.50 -5.81
C PHE A 161 -11.44 9.60 -4.97
N LEU A 162 -10.63 10.49 -5.57
CA LEU A 162 -9.98 11.58 -4.84
C LEU A 162 -11.00 12.52 -4.16
N LYS A 163 -12.12 12.83 -4.83
CA LYS A 163 -13.21 13.64 -4.24
C LYS A 163 -13.96 12.92 -3.12
N GLY A 164 -13.84 11.62 -3.03
CA GLY A 164 -14.41 10.79 -1.96
C GLY A 164 -13.67 10.88 -0.63
N GLU A 165 -12.45 11.44 -0.63
CA GLU A 165 -11.61 11.57 0.56
C GLU A 165 -11.33 13.04 0.88
N VAL A 166 -11.59 13.46 2.13
CA VAL A 166 -11.40 14.86 2.56
C VAL A 166 -9.95 15.31 2.41
N ARG A 167 -8.98 14.41 2.61
CA ARG A 167 -7.54 14.72 2.46
C ARG A 167 -7.15 15.20 1.07
N TYR A 168 -7.97 14.94 0.04
CA TYR A 168 -7.78 15.46 -1.32
C TYR A 168 -8.81 16.55 -1.66
N SER A 169 -10.10 16.31 -1.34
CA SER A 169 -11.17 17.22 -1.72
C SER A 169 -11.08 18.59 -1.00
N SER A 170 -10.40 18.68 0.13
CA SER A 170 -10.17 19.95 0.82
C SER A 170 -9.28 20.90 0.03
N LEU A 171 -8.33 20.43 -0.78
CA LEU A 171 -7.49 21.28 -1.62
C LEU A 171 -8.29 22.04 -2.66
N ALA A 172 -9.28 21.39 -3.27
CA ALA A 172 -10.16 22.03 -4.28
C ALA A 172 -10.99 23.19 -3.72
N LYS A 173 -11.07 23.33 -2.39
CA LYS A 173 -11.78 24.44 -1.73
C LYS A 173 -10.83 25.59 -1.33
N THR A 174 -9.54 25.35 -1.40
CA THR A 174 -8.51 26.29 -0.91
C THR A 174 -7.78 26.99 -2.05
N PHE A 175 -7.80 26.40 -3.25
CA PHE A 175 -7.11 26.90 -4.45
C PHE A 175 -8.04 26.98 -5.64
#